data_0171c1abc0629cb3d9752fea921a9cc4
#
_entry.id   0171c1abc0629cb3d9752fea921a9cc4
#
_cell.length_a   1.000
_cell.length_b   1.000
_cell.length_c   1.000
_cell.angle_alpha   90.00
_cell.angle_beta   90.00
_cell.angle_gamma   90.00
#
_symmetry.space_group_name_H-M   'P 1'
#
loop_
_entity.id
_entity.type
_entity.pdbx_description
1 polymer ?
#
loop_
_entity_poly.entity_id
_entity_poly.type
_entity_poly.pdbx_seq_one_letter_code
_entity_poly.pdbx_strand_id
1 'polypeptide(L)'
;MFDFAFAIPLMRRAIYPGSFDPVTNGHLDIIERARKLFDEVIVAVAHNDEKQPLLPLKERLDLLRETAGKMDNVRIAQFKGLLVEFARAEKAGAVIRGLRAVSDFEFEFQMALMNRKLDAGVETIFLMPKEEYTYLSSRIVKEIARLGGDVSGFVPPAVANTLSKKFAPSHS
;
A
#
# COMPACT_ATOMS: atom_id res chain seq x y z
N MET A 1 8.74 -45.38 8.73
CA MET A 1 9.78 -44.39 9.03
C MET A 1 9.42 -43.14 8.25
N PHE A 2 8.79 -42.18 8.91
CA PHE A 2 8.42 -40.90 8.27
C PHE A 2 9.65 -40.02 8.26
N ASP A 3 10.17 -39.80 7.06
CA ASP A 3 11.28 -38.89 6.81
C ASP A 3 10.74 -37.45 6.99
N PHE A 4 10.92 -36.91 8.20
CA PHE A 4 10.74 -35.47 8.43
C PHE A 4 11.94 -34.77 7.79
N ALA A 5 11.93 -34.66 6.48
CA ALA A 5 12.75 -33.66 5.83
C ALA A 5 12.36 -32.32 6.46
N PHE A 6 13.25 -31.71 7.21
CA PHE A 6 13.14 -30.33 7.67
C PHE A 6 12.98 -29.46 6.43
N ALA A 7 11.73 -29.28 6.02
CA ALA A 7 11.41 -28.26 5.03
C ALA A 7 11.81 -26.94 5.68
N ILE A 8 12.87 -26.32 5.18
CA ILE A 8 13.21 -24.94 5.51
C ILE A 8 11.91 -24.16 5.29
N PRO A 9 11.33 -23.53 6.34
CA PRO A 9 10.07 -22.84 6.16
C PRO A 9 10.23 -21.80 5.05
N LEU A 10 9.45 -21.96 3.99
CA LEU A 10 9.47 -21.04 2.87
C LEU A 10 9.08 -19.66 3.41
N MET A 11 9.95 -18.67 3.21
CA MET A 11 9.72 -17.29 3.67
C MET A 11 8.39 -16.79 3.11
N ARG A 12 7.42 -16.49 4.00
CA ARG A 12 6.10 -16.00 3.64
C ARG A 12 6.19 -14.52 3.31
N ARG A 13 6.25 -14.23 2.02
CA ARG A 13 6.37 -12.86 1.51
C ARG A 13 5.06 -12.40 0.92
N ALA A 14 4.65 -11.17 1.24
CA ALA A 14 3.47 -10.52 0.69
C ALA A 14 3.80 -9.15 0.08
N ILE A 15 3.05 -8.76 -0.93
CA ILE A 15 3.12 -7.44 -1.53
C ILE A 15 1.88 -6.65 -1.13
N TYR A 16 2.09 -5.42 -0.65
CA TYR A 16 1.03 -4.44 -0.48
C TYR A 16 1.19 -3.35 -1.54
N PRO A 17 0.46 -3.47 -2.66
CA PRO A 17 0.55 -2.52 -3.77
C PRO A 17 -0.38 -1.34 -3.56
N GLY A 18 0.03 -0.17 -4.05
CA GLY A 18 -0.81 1.01 -4.07
C GLY A 18 -0.18 2.19 -4.80
N SER A 19 -0.94 3.24 -5.00
CA SER A 19 -0.40 4.50 -5.52
C SER A 19 0.28 5.32 -4.43
N PHE A 20 -0.21 5.22 -3.17
CA PHE A 20 0.28 5.98 -2.02
C PHE A 20 0.47 7.47 -2.32
N ASP A 21 -0.55 8.09 -2.83
CA ASP A 21 -0.56 9.47 -3.30
C ASP A 21 -1.58 10.35 -2.54
N PRO A 22 -1.24 10.69 -1.28
CA PRO A 22 -0.16 10.24 -0.43
C PRO A 22 -0.45 8.96 0.37
N VAL A 23 0.56 8.46 1.09
CA VAL A 23 0.37 7.48 2.16
C VAL A 23 -0.47 8.09 3.28
N THR A 24 -1.39 7.30 3.88
CA THR A 24 -2.30 7.71 4.94
C THR A 24 -2.15 6.83 6.18
N ASN A 25 -2.72 7.25 7.31
CA ASN A 25 -2.76 6.43 8.52
C ASN A 25 -3.48 5.09 8.29
N GLY A 26 -4.47 5.06 7.38
CA GLY A 26 -5.12 3.80 6.97
C GLY A 26 -4.17 2.85 6.27
N HIS A 27 -3.30 3.34 5.39
CA HIS A 27 -2.26 2.51 4.76
C HIS A 27 -1.27 1.97 5.81
N LEU A 28 -0.83 2.81 6.75
CA LEU A 28 0.09 2.39 7.81
C LEU A 28 -0.53 1.33 8.73
N ASP A 29 -1.82 1.43 9.04
CA ASP A 29 -2.53 0.41 9.82
C ASP A 29 -2.56 -0.94 9.10
N ILE A 30 -2.81 -0.96 7.79
CA ILE A 30 -2.75 -2.18 6.99
C ILE A 30 -1.33 -2.77 6.97
N ILE A 31 -0.30 -1.94 6.80
CA ILE A 31 1.10 -2.38 6.83
C ILE A 31 1.44 -3.00 8.20
N GLU A 32 1.04 -2.35 9.28
CA GLU A 32 1.28 -2.84 10.65
C GLU A 32 0.57 -4.20 10.92
N ARG A 33 -0.62 -4.40 10.36
CA ARG A 33 -1.32 -5.69 10.45
C ARG A 33 -0.65 -6.76 9.60
N ALA A 34 -0.30 -6.41 8.37
CA ALA A 34 0.33 -7.32 7.43
C ALA A 34 1.67 -7.85 7.93
N ARG A 35 2.53 -6.99 8.47
CA ARG A 35 3.86 -7.39 8.95
C ARG A 35 3.84 -8.37 10.12
N LYS A 36 2.70 -8.52 10.81
CA LYS A 36 2.50 -9.53 11.86
C LYS A 36 2.13 -10.90 11.30
N LEU A 37 1.67 -10.95 10.04
CA LEU A 37 1.21 -12.18 9.40
C LEU A 37 2.26 -12.79 8.47
N PHE A 38 3.20 -11.97 7.97
CA PHE A 38 4.19 -12.36 6.98
C PHE A 38 5.61 -12.13 7.48
N ASP A 39 6.54 -12.93 6.96
CA ASP A 39 7.96 -12.80 7.30
C ASP A 39 8.59 -11.57 6.63
N GLU A 40 8.07 -11.16 5.46
CA GLU A 40 8.40 -9.91 4.78
C GLU A 40 7.17 -9.32 4.10
N VAL A 41 6.98 -8.00 4.25
CA VAL A 41 5.96 -7.23 3.52
C VAL A 41 6.66 -6.22 2.60
N ILE A 42 6.37 -6.32 1.31
CA ILE A 42 6.88 -5.40 0.29
C ILE A 42 5.78 -4.39 0.00
N VAL A 43 5.96 -3.16 0.48
CA VAL A 43 5.06 -2.04 0.14
C VAL A 43 5.51 -1.50 -1.21
N ALA A 44 4.70 -1.72 -2.23
CA ALA A 44 5.09 -1.49 -3.62
C ALA A 44 4.27 -0.36 -4.26
N VAL A 45 4.96 0.72 -4.62
CA VAL A 45 4.34 1.85 -5.33
C VAL A 45 4.17 1.48 -6.80
N ALA A 46 2.92 1.48 -7.28
CA ALA A 46 2.62 1.30 -8.69
C ALA A 46 3.03 2.56 -9.47
N HIS A 47 3.89 2.38 -10.46
CA HIS A 47 4.23 3.41 -11.43
C HIS A 47 3.31 3.29 -12.65
N ASN A 48 2.37 4.21 -12.77
CA ASN A 48 1.47 4.29 -13.91
C ASN A 48 1.63 5.66 -14.60
N ASP A 49 2.17 5.64 -15.80
CA ASP A 49 2.46 6.85 -16.58
C ASP A 49 1.17 7.57 -17.04
N GLU A 50 0.05 6.86 -17.13
CA GLU A 50 -1.25 7.43 -17.56
C GLU A 50 -1.96 8.21 -16.44
N LYS A 51 -1.64 7.94 -15.18
CA LYS A 51 -2.19 8.67 -14.04
C LYS A 51 -1.29 9.85 -13.71
N GLN A 52 -1.91 11.02 -13.50
CA GLN A 52 -1.24 12.20 -12.97
C GLN A 52 -1.38 12.26 -11.45
N PRO A 53 -0.47 11.66 -10.68
CA PRO A 53 -0.50 11.74 -9.24
C PRO A 53 -0.17 13.17 -8.77
N LEU A 54 -0.66 13.55 -7.60
CA LEU A 54 -0.29 14.81 -6.96
C LEU A 54 1.19 14.85 -6.61
N LEU A 55 1.70 13.75 -6.07
CA LEU A 55 3.10 13.62 -5.66
C LEU A 55 3.87 12.80 -6.69
N PRO A 56 5.03 13.30 -7.17
CA PRO A 56 5.94 12.53 -7.99
C PRO A 56 6.31 11.19 -7.35
N LEU A 57 6.66 10.20 -8.15
CA LEU A 57 7.02 8.86 -7.66
C LEU A 57 8.09 8.90 -6.57
N LYS A 58 9.14 9.73 -6.77
CA LYS A 58 10.21 9.89 -5.79
C LYS A 58 9.68 10.36 -4.42
N GLU A 59 8.83 11.38 -4.39
CA GLU A 59 8.26 11.90 -3.14
C GLU A 59 7.40 10.84 -2.43
N ARG A 60 6.60 10.06 -3.17
CA ARG A 60 5.80 8.96 -2.61
C ARG A 60 6.66 7.88 -1.99
N LEU A 61 7.75 7.50 -2.64
CA LEU A 61 8.71 6.53 -2.11
C LEU A 61 9.43 7.07 -0.86
N ASP A 62 9.85 8.33 -0.88
CA ASP A 62 10.56 8.94 0.26
C ASP A 62 9.64 9.03 1.49
N LEU A 63 8.37 9.44 1.30
CA LEU A 63 7.38 9.45 2.38
C LEU A 63 7.10 8.05 2.94
N LEU A 64 7.02 7.03 2.09
CA LEU A 64 6.88 5.65 2.55
C LEU A 64 8.09 5.16 3.32
N ARG A 65 9.30 5.50 2.87
CA ARG A 65 10.54 5.15 3.59
C ARG A 65 10.60 5.80 4.96
N GLU A 66 10.19 7.06 5.05
CA GLU A 66 10.17 7.81 6.30
C GLU A 66 9.14 7.26 7.29
N THR A 67 7.96 6.85 6.81
CA THR A 67 6.82 6.48 7.66
C THR A 67 6.73 4.98 7.94
N ALA A 68 7.04 4.13 6.98
CA ALA A 68 6.94 2.68 7.08
C ALA A 68 8.27 1.94 6.91
N GLY A 69 9.26 2.55 6.27
CA GLY A 69 10.54 1.89 5.96
C GLY A 69 11.40 1.55 7.17
N LYS A 70 11.06 2.04 8.36
CA LYS A 70 11.73 1.71 9.63
C LYS A 70 11.05 0.56 10.38
N MET A 71 9.92 0.08 9.90
CA MET A 71 9.24 -1.07 10.49
C MET A 71 10.03 -2.33 10.14
N ASP A 72 10.24 -3.20 11.14
CA ASP A 72 10.88 -4.48 10.92
C ASP A 72 10.11 -5.29 9.87
N ASN A 73 10.82 -6.04 9.04
CA ASN A 73 10.29 -6.88 7.96
C ASN A 73 9.43 -6.14 6.91
N VAL A 74 9.54 -4.80 6.79
CA VAL A 74 8.89 -3.99 5.76
C VAL A 74 9.94 -3.46 4.79
N ARG A 75 9.72 -3.68 3.50
CA ARG A 75 10.56 -3.17 2.43
C ARG A 75 9.75 -2.30 1.46
N ILE A 76 10.28 -1.14 1.11
CA ILE A 76 9.66 -0.24 0.15
C ILE A 76 10.22 -0.52 -1.25
N ALA A 77 9.34 -0.69 -2.22
CA ALA A 77 9.68 -0.95 -3.61
C ALA A 77 8.77 -0.15 -4.56
N GLN A 78 9.09 -0.22 -5.82
CA GLN A 78 8.25 0.27 -6.91
C GLN A 78 8.14 -0.80 -7.99
N PHE A 79 7.05 -0.79 -8.75
CA PHE A 79 6.90 -1.67 -9.89
C PHE A 79 6.15 -0.99 -11.03
N LYS A 80 6.37 -1.48 -12.24
CA LYS A 80 5.66 -1.11 -13.45
C LYS A 80 5.14 -2.38 -14.12
N GLY A 81 3.97 -2.31 -14.75
CA GLY A 81 3.35 -3.46 -15.41
C GLY A 81 2.43 -4.26 -14.48
N LEU A 82 2.33 -5.55 -14.74
CA LEU A 82 1.39 -6.42 -14.02
C LEU A 82 1.87 -6.75 -12.60
N LEU A 83 0.96 -6.61 -11.65
CA LEU A 83 1.23 -6.92 -10.24
C LEU A 83 1.66 -8.37 -10.03
N VAL A 84 1.06 -9.32 -10.73
CA VAL A 84 1.39 -10.74 -10.62
C VAL A 84 2.79 -11.07 -11.13
N GLU A 85 3.28 -10.37 -12.15
CA GLU A 85 4.67 -10.51 -12.64
C GLU A 85 5.66 -10.00 -11.60
N PHE A 86 5.36 -8.86 -10.99
CA PHE A 86 6.15 -8.33 -9.90
C PHE A 86 6.14 -9.29 -8.70
N ALA A 87 4.96 -9.83 -8.33
CA ALA A 87 4.84 -10.79 -7.24
C ALA A 87 5.69 -12.05 -7.49
N ARG A 88 5.69 -12.55 -8.72
CA ARG A 88 6.52 -13.71 -9.13
C ARG A 88 8.01 -13.38 -9.02
N ALA A 89 8.44 -12.22 -9.53
CA ALA A 89 9.83 -11.79 -9.46
C ALA A 89 10.32 -11.65 -8.01
N GLU A 90 9.46 -11.17 -7.12
CA GLU A 90 9.75 -11.03 -5.69
C GLU A 90 9.54 -12.33 -4.89
N LYS A 91 9.11 -13.41 -5.53
CA LYS A 91 8.77 -14.70 -4.89
C LYS A 91 7.73 -14.50 -3.76
N ALA A 92 6.77 -13.63 -3.98
CA ALA A 92 5.68 -13.35 -3.05
C ALA A 92 4.46 -14.20 -3.41
N GLY A 93 3.95 -14.96 -2.45
CA GLY A 93 2.75 -15.79 -2.63
C GLY A 93 1.44 -15.07 -2.32
N ALA A 94 1.49 -13.84 -1.81
CA ALA A 94 0.30 -13.09 -1.42
C ALA A 94 0.36 -11.62 -1.86
N VAL A 95 -0.81 -11.11 -2.23
CA VAL A 95 -1.07 -9.68 -2.43
C VAL A 95 -2.03 -9.22 -1.34
N ILE A 96 -1.68 -8.16 -0.63
CA ILE A 96 -2.51 -7.56 0.41
C ILE A 96 -3.30 -6.41 -0.18
N ARG A 97 -4.59 -6.36 0.16
CA ARG A 97 -5.48 -5.25 -0.17
C ARG A 97 -6.19 -4.79 1.09
N GLY A 98 -6.21 -3.47 1.31
CA GLY A 98 -7.05 -2.88 2.34
C GLY A 98 -8.50 -2.80 1.85
N LEU A 99 -9.44 -3.30 2.62
CA LEU A 99 -10.86 -3.23 2.32
C LEU A 99 -11.54 -2.26 3.30
N ARG A 100 -12.02 -1.11 2.80
CA ARG A 100 -12.55 -0.03 3.65
C ARG A 100 -14.07 -0.02 3.70
N ALA A 101 -14.73 -0.02 2.55
CA ALA A 101 -16.17 0.08 2.42
C ALA A 101 -16.71 -0.97 1.46
N VAL A 102 -18.02 -1.22 1.54
CA VAL A 102 -18.72 -2.17 0.65
C VAL A 102 -18.53 -1.81 -0.83
N SER A 103 -18.48 -0.51 -1.15
CA SER A 103 -18.23 -0.03 -2.51
C SER A 103 -16.85 -0.38 -3.08
N ASP A 104 -15.84 -0.61 -2.22
CA ASP A 104 -14.52 -1.07 -2.67
C ASP A 104 -14.53 -2.57 -2.98
N PHE A 105 -15.39 -3.34 -2.33
CA PHE A 105 -15.36 -4.80 -2.35
C PHE A 105 -15.55 -5.37 -3.76
N GLU A 106 -16.51 -4.88 -4.50
CA GLU A 106 -16.82 -5.40 -5.84
C GLU A 106 -15.62 -5.28 -6.78
N PHE A 107 -15.01 -4.11 -6.84
CA PHE A 107 -13.82 -3.88 -7.66
C PHE A 107 -12.62 -4.71 -7.18
N GLU A 108 -12.36 -4.73 -5.88
CA GLU A 108 -11.25 -5.49 -5.28
C GLU A 108 -11.43 -6.99 -5.49
N PHE A 109 -12.66 -7.49 -5.39
CA PHE A 109 -12.98 -8.89 -5.65
C PHE A 109 -12.73 -9.28 -7.12
N GLN A 110 -13.18 -8.44 -8.06
CA GLN A 110 -12.91 -8.66 -9.48
C GLN A 110 -11.41 -8.68 -9.78
N MET A 111 -10.65 -7.73 -9.21
CA MET A 111 -9.19 -7.68 -9.38
C MET A 111 -8.50 -8.92 -8.79
N ALA A 112 -8.96 -9.41 -7.65
CA ALA A 112 -8.43 -10.63 -7.04
C ALA A 112 -8.66 -11.86 -7.93
N LEU A 113 -9.84 -12.00 -8.52
CA LEU A 113 -10.15 -13.08 -9.46
C LEU A 113 -9.29 -12.98 -10.74
N MET A 114 -9.09 -11.78 -11.26
CA MET A 114 -8.25 -11.57 -12.43
C MET A 114 -6.78 -11.91 -12.13
N ASN A 115 -6.25 -11.46 -11.00
CA ASN A 115 -4.89 -11.80 -10.58
C ASN A 115 -4.71 -13.32 -10.44
N ARG A 116 -5.65 -14.03 -9.81
CA ARG A 116 -5.64 -15.49 -9.70
C ARG A 116 -5.69 -16.18 -11.06
N LYS A 117 -6.45 -15.62 -12.02
CA LYS A 117 -6.51 -16.16 -13.39
C LYS A 117 -5.18 -16.01 -14.12
N LEU A 118 -4.47 -14.90 -13.88
CA LEU A 118 -3.16 -14.63 -14.48
C LEU A 118 -2.03 -15.43 -13.82
N ASP A 119 -2.12 -15.63 -12.50
CA ASP A 119 -1.15 -16.43 -11.74
C ASP A 119 -1.83 -17.09 -10.53
N ALA A 120 -2.08 -18.39 -10.64
CA ALA A 120 -2.71 -19.17 -9.57
C ALA A 120 -1.82 -19.33 -8.31
N GLY A 121 -0.52 -19.01 -8.40
CA GLY A 121 0.42 -19.04 -7.28
C GLY A 121 0.35 -17.80 -6.39
N VAL A 122 -0.44 -16.78 -6.77
CA VAL A 122 -0.58 -15.52 -6.03
C VAL A 122 -1.99 -15.39 -5.47
N GLU A 123 -2.12 -15.44 -4.14
CA GLU A 123 -3.40 -15.23 -3.44
C GLU A 123 -3.60 -13.76 -3.04
N THR A 124 -4.85 -13.30 -3.07
CA THR A 124 -5.21 -11.97 -2.56
C THR A 124 -5.79 -12.09 -1.16
N ILE A 125 -5.24 -11.32 -0.24
CA ILE A 125 -5.67 -11.27 1.17
C ILE A 125 -6.21 -9.89 1.46
N PHE A 126 -7.46 -9.84 1.92
CA PHE A 126 -8.11 -8.61 2.33
C PHE A 126 -7.92 -8.38 3.82
N LEU A 127 -7.39 -7.21 4.17
CA LEU A 127 -7.28 -6.76 5.54
C LEU A 127 -8.20 -5.55 5.77
N MET A 128 -8.94 -5.58 6.86
CA MET A 128 -9.77 -4.46 7.27
C MET A 128 -8.94 -3.49 8.13
N PRO A 129 -8.94 -2.19 7.80
CA PRO A 129 -8.32 -1.19 8.65
C PRO A 129 -9.12 -1.02 9.95
N LYS A 130 -8.56 -0.30 10.90
CA LYS A 130 -9.31 0.19 12.06
C LYS A 130 -10.55 0.96 11.62
N GLU A 131 -11.59 0.91 12.46
CA GLU A 131 -12.87 1.57 12.19
C GLU A 131 -12.70 3.05 11.84
N GLU A 132 -11.86 3.76 12.57
CA GLU A 132 -11.55 5.18 12.35
C GLU A 132 -10.96 5.50 10.96
N TYR A 133 -10.45 4.50 10.22
CA TYR A 133 -9.86 4.65 8.89
C TYR A 133 -10.73 4.07 7.77
N THR A 134 -11.92 3.57 8.07
CA THR A 134 -12.79 2.92 7.06
C THR A 134 -13.27 3.87 5.97
N TYR A 135 -13.39 5.15 6.26
CA TYR A 135 -13.77 6.20 5.30
C TYR A 135 -12.56 6.98 4.75
N LEU A 136 -11.35 6.67 5.24
CA LEU A 136 -10.14 7.39 4.87
C LEU A 136 -9.61 6.95 3.51
N SER A 137 -9.34 7.90 2.62
CA SER A 137 -8.67 7.66 1.35
C SER A 137 -7.72 8.80 1.00
N SER A 138 -6.68 8.50 0.21
CA SER A 138 -5.77 9.52 -0.29
C SER A 138 -6.50 10.61 -1.10
N ARG A 139 -7.58 10.26 -1.78
CA ARG A 139 -8.40 11.21 -2.54
C ARG A 139 -9.05 12.23 -1.61
N ILE A 140 -9.69 11.76 -0.53
CA ILE A 140 -10.35 12.64 0.46
C ILE A 140 -9.31 13.52 1.15
N VAL A 141 -8.16 12.96 1.53
CA VAL A 141 -7.06 13.72 2.15
C VAL A 141 -6.58 14.85 1.22
N LYS A 142 -6.37 14.56 -0.06
CA LYS A 142 -5.97 15.60 -1.04
C LYS A 142 -7.03 16.70 -1.19
N GLU A 143 -8.30 16.33 -1.20
CA GLU A 143 -9.40 17.29 -1.31
C GLU A 143 -9.45 18.22 -0.10
N ILE A 144 -9.37 17.67 1.12
CA ILE A 144 -9.35 18.46 2.36
C ILE A 144 -8.14 19.40 2.37
N ALA A 145 -6.95 18.89 2.06
CA ALA A 145 -5.71 19.68 2.05
C ALA A 145 -5.77 20.81 1.01
N ARG A 146 -6.32 20.54 -0.18
CA ARG A 146 -6.47 21.56 -1.23
C ARG A 146 -7.39 22.70 -0.81
N LEU A 147 -8.40 22.41 -0.01
CA LEU A 147 -9.35 23.41 0.53
C LEU A 147 -8.83 24.08 1.81
N GLY A 148 -7.59 23.82 2.22
CA GLY A 148 -6.97 24.41 3.41
C GLY A 148 -7.40 23.78 4.74
N GLY A 149 -8.05 22.60 4.69
CA GLY A 149 -8.44 21.86 5.88
C GLY A 149 -7.27 21.16 6.56
N ASP A 150 -7.38 20.92 7.85
CA ASP A 150 -6.39 20.16 8.62
C ASP A 150 -6.47 18.67 8.31
N VAL A 151 -5.35 18.08 7.90
CA VAL A 151 -5.22 16.65 7.58
C VAL A 151 -4.39 15.88 8.60
N SER A 152 -3.94 16.52 9.68
CA SER A 152 -3.02 15.94 10.67
C SER A 152 -3.56 14.67 11.35
N GLY A 153 -4.88 14.53 11.47
CA GLY A 153 -5.53 13.32 12.00
C GLY A 153 -5.57 12.13 11.03
N PHE A 154 -5.28 12.35 9.74
CA PHE A 154 -5.47 11.35 8.68
C PHE A 154 -4.17 10.84 8.08
N VAL A 155 -3.09 11.59 8.24
CA VAL A 155 -1.78 11.29 7.64
C VAL A 155 -0.65 11.52 8.65
N PRO A 156 0.51 10.87 8.44
CA PRO A 156 1.71 11.16 9.22
C PRO A 156 2.15 12.63 9.09
N PRO A 157 2.87 13.18 10.10
CA PRO A 157 3.33 14.56 10.08
C PRO A 157 4.13 14.95 8.83
N ALA A 158 5.01 14.08 8.34
CA ALA A 158 5.78 14.33 7.12
C ALA A 158 4.88 14.53 5.89
N VAL A 159 3.80 13.75 5.80
CA VAL A 159 2.81 13.87 4.73
C VAL A 159 2.01 15.16 4.87
N ALA A 160 1.55 15.50 6.08
CA ALA A 160 0.84 16.74 6.34
C ALA A 160 1.66 17.96 5.93
N ASN A 161 2.95 17.98 6.30
CA ASN A 161 3.89 19.03 5.90
C ASN A 161 4.07 19.13 4.38
N THR A 162 4.17 17.99 3.70
CA THR A 162 4.31 17.95 2.24
C THR A 162 3.07 18.51 1.56
N LEU A 163 1.88 18.12 1.99
CA LEU A 163 0.62 18.61 1.44
C LEU A 163 0.43 20.10 1.70
N SER A 164 0.75 20.59 2.91
CA SER A 164 0.70 22.00 3.26
C SER A 164 1.57 22.85 2.32
N LYS A 165 2.81 22.42 2.06
CA LYS A 165 3.71 23.10 1.11
C LYS A 165 3.18 23.07 -0.32
N LYS A 166 2.59 21.94 -0.73
CA LYS A 166 2.07 21.74 -2.09
C LYS A 166 0.89 22.65 -2.40
N PHE A 167 0.04 22.91 -1.42
CA PHE A 167 -1.17 23.74 -1.55
C PHE A 167 -1.05 25.13 -0.93
N ALA A 168 0.14 25.51 -0.45
CA ALA A 168 0.40 26.87 0.01
C ALA A 168 0.14 27.87 -1.13
N PRO A 169 -0.52 29.01 -0.87
CA PRO A 169 -0.68 30.07 -1.88
C PRO A 169 0.70 30.48 -2.40
N SER A 170 0.83 30.53 -3.72
CA SER A 170 2.02 31.11 -4.35
C SER A 170 2.04 32.59 -3.95
N HIS A 171 2.98 32.99 -3.11
CA HIS A 171 3.25 34.41 -2.90
C HIS A 171 3.78 34.97 -4.23
N SER A 172 2.91 35.60 -5.00
CA SER A 172 3.25 36.42 -6.15
C SER A 172 3.77 37.76 -5.68
#